data_1fbefee88a0a75d7c55a8d763691ce2b
#
_entry.id   1fbefee88a0a75d7c55a8d763691ce2b
#
_cell.length_a   1.000
_cell.length_b   1.000
_cell.length_c   1.000
_cell.angle_alpha   90.00
_cell.angle_beta   90.00
_cell.angle_gamma   90.00
#
_symmetry.space_group_name_H-M   'P 1'
#
loop_
_entity.id
_entity.type
_entity.pdbx_description
1 polymer ?
#
loop_
_entity_poly.entity_id
_entity_poly.type
_entity_poly.pdbx_seq_one_letter_code
_entity_poly.pdbx_strand_id
1 'polypeptide(L)'
;MFLIPTLRSYERNTISIDPSNLPVDSEIPNTRDIVAPADRAGVLVRFNVQSDTTAALVVFARADGSFVPPGAVGKLTNGDDFVVGYDGQTFIKHLATTNSAIIQFNDASCHADFNFIPQPGAQVRIGPVKCQSDAGLPNRTVSLARRTSDEPAKTSASQEQSSSDAGWDLRGSNIDIGPSSVLIQLRR
;
A
#
# COMPACT_ATOMS: atom_id res chain seq x y z
N MET A 1 17.54 -18.25 -1.33
CA MET A 1 18.45 -17.67 -0.34
C MET A 1 19.81 -17.54 -1.00
N PHE A 2 20.42 -16.36 -1.00
CA PHE A 2 21.70 -16.08 -1.62
C PHE A 2 22.69 -15.65 -0.56
N LEU A 3 23.96 -16.04 -0.69
CA LEU A 3 25.05 -15.64 0.18
C LEU A 3 25.92 -14.64 -0.59
N ILE A 4 26.15 -13.47 -0.04
CA ILE A 4 27.12 -12.50 -0.54
C ILE A 4 28.33 -12.55 0.40
N PRO A 5 29.46 -13.13 -0.04
CA PRO A 5 30.70 -13.12 0.73
C PRO A 5 31.40 -11.76 0.62
N THR A 6 32.37 -11.52 1.48
CA THR A 6 33.30 -10.39 1.39
C THR A 6 32.70 -9.00 1.58
N LEU A 7 31.82 -8.86 2.57
CA LEU A 7 31.44 -7.53 3.04
C LEU A 7 32.56 -6.90 3.88
N ARG A 8 32.63 -5.58 3.85
CA ARG A 8 33.55 -4.82 4.70
C ARG A 8 33.00 -4.73 6.12
N SER A 9 33.78 -5.25 7.07
CA SER A 9 33.43 -5.17 8.50
C SER A 9 33.49 -3.73 8.96
N TYR A 10 32.54 -3.36 9.84
CA TYR A 10 32.38 -2.02 10.43
C TYR A 10 32.17 -0.87 9.42
N GLU A 11 32.02 -1.18 8.14
CA GLU A 11 31.69 -0.22 7.08
C GLU A 11 30.25 -0.39 6.59
N ARG A 12 29.71 0.69 6.00
CA ARG A 12 28.36 0.66 5.39
C ARG A 12 28.43 -0.06 4.05
N ASN A 13 27.84 -1.23 3.98
CA ASN A 13 27.69 -1.98 2.74
C ASN A 13 26.27 -1.77 2.22
N THR A 14 26.13 -1.39 0.97
CA THR A 14 24.82 -1.25 0.31
C THR A 14 24.47 -2.55 -0.41
N ILE A 15 23.37 -3.14 -0.07
CA ILE A 15 22.81 -4.33 -0.69
C ILE A 15 21.58 -3.91 -1.48
N SER A 16 21.48 -4.32 -2.73
CA SER A 16 20.31 -4.02 -3.57
C SER A 16 19.82 -5.25 -4.31
N ILE A 17 18.51 -5.28 -4.58
CA ILE A 17 17.88 -6.26 -5.45
C ILE A 17 17.52 -5.60 -6.78
N ASP A 18 17.76 -6.32 -7.89
CA ASP A 18 17.33 -5.88 -9.21
C ASP A 18 15.90 -6.35 -9.47
N PRO A 19 14.92 -5.43 -9.59
CA PRO A 19 13.53 -5.79 -9.84
C PRO A 19 13.24 -6.29 -11.25
N SER A 20 14.16 -6.10 -12.21
CA SER A 20 13.93 -6.38 -13.64
C SER A 20 13.58 -7.85 -13.94
N ASN A 21 13.99 -8.76 -13.08
CA ASN A 21 13.74 -10.20 -13.22
C ASN A 21 12.58 -10.71 -12.36
N LEU A 22 11.85 -9.83 -11.70
CA LEU A 22 10.69 -10.21 -10.89
C LEU A 22 9.41 -10.15 -11.74
N PRO A 23 8.40 -10.97 -11.40
CA PRO A 23 7.08 -10.88 -12.01
C PRO A 23 6.50 -9.47 -11.89
N VAL A 24 5.70 -9.05 -12.88
CA VAL A 24 5.11 -7.70 -12.95
C VAL A 24 4.10 -7.41 -11.84
N ASP A 25 3.59 -8.45 -11.19
CA ASP A 25 2.72 -8.41 -10.02
C ASP A 25 3.48 -8.37 -8.68
N SER A 26 4.83 -8.26 -8.74
CA SER A 26 5.65 -8.20 -7.52
C SER A 26 5.65 -6.81 -6.91
N GLU A 27 5.34 -6.74 -5.63
CA GLU A 27 5.51 -5.55 -4.81
C GLU A 27 6.78 -5.66 -3.98
N ILE A 28 7.64 -4.64 -4.06
CA ILE A 28 8.90 -4.58 -3.34
C ILE A 28 8.91 -3.29 -2.51
N PRO A 29 8.71 -3.38 -1.20
CA PRO A 29 8.67 -2.20 -0.34
C PRO A 29 9.98 -1.42 -0.34
N ASN A 30 11.11 -2.14 -0.47
CA ASN A 30 12.44 -1.54 -0.49
C ASN A 30 13.38 -2.37 -1.36
N THR A 31 14.04 -1.72 -2.33
CA THR A 31 15.01 -2.35 -3.24
C THR A 31 16.45 -2.23 -2.76
N ARG A 32 16.71 -1.48 -1.69
CA ARG A 32 18.07 -1.21 -1.17
C ARG A 32 18.06 -1.23 0.34
N ASP A 33 19.08 -1.88 0.91
CA ASP A 33 19.33 -1.90 2.34
C ASP A 33 20.80 -1.60 2.63
N ILE A 34 21.10 -1.03 3.79
CA ILE A 34 22.47 -0.68 4.20
C ILE A 34 22.79 -1.43 5.49
N VAL A 35 23.83 -2.23 5.44
CA VAL A 35 24.27 -3.04 6.57
C VAL A 35 25.73 -2.78 6.91
N ALA A 36 26.07 -2.84 8.19
CA ALA A 36 27.42 -2.71 8.70
C ALA A 36 27.72 -3.92 9.63
N PRO A 37 28.17 -5.05 9.08
CA PRO A 37 28.49 -6.22 9.87
C PRO A 37 29.73 -5.99 10.75
N ALA A 38 29.76 -6.63 11.92
CA ALA A 38 30.99 -6.74 12.68
C ALA A 38 31.96 -7.71 12.02
N ASP A 39 33.21 -7.74 12.47
CA ASP A 39 34.18 -8.70 11.97
C ASP A 39 33.70 -10.13 12.16
N ARG A 40 33.84 -10.95 11.11
CA ARG A 40 33.40 -12.36 11.07
C ARG A 40 31.92 -12.59 11.36
N ALA A 41 31.08 -11.53 11.30
CA ALA A 41 29.64 -11.64 11.52
C ALA A 41 28.88 -11.79 10.22
N GLY A 42 27.82 -12.60 10.24
CA GLY A 42 26.82 -12.65 9.16
C GLY A 42 25.65 -11.71 9.45
N VAL A 43 25.09 -11.10 8.39
CA VAL A 43 23.88 -10.29 8.48
C VAL A 43 22.81 -10.87 7.58
N LEU A 44 21.57 -10.97 8.07
CA LEU A 44 20.42 -11.39 7.28
C LEU A 44 19.67 -10.18 6.76
N VAL A 45 19.58 -10.02 5.44
CA VAL A 45 18.79 -8.98 4.78
C VAL A 45 17.53 -9.60 4.16
N ARG A 46 16.37 -8.97 4.37
CA ARG A 46 15.08 -9.41 3.83
C ARG A 46 14.46 -8.28 3.03
N PHE A 47 14.24 -8.50 1.75
CA PHE A 47 13.60 -7.52 0.85
C PHE A 47 12.07 -7.69 0.77
N ASN A 48 11.47 -8.65 1.47
CA ASN A 48 10.02 -8.84 1.55
C ASN A 48 9.30 -8.67 0.21
N VAL A 49 9.79 -9.36 -0.83
CA VAL A 49 9.13 -9.38 -2.14
C VAL A 49 7.81 -10.15 -1.99
N GLN A 50 6.72 -9.50 -2.33
CA GLN A 50 5.38 -10.08 -2.28
C GLN A 50 4.78 -10.04 -3.68
N SER A 51 3.98 -11.04 -4.04
CA SER A 51 3.18 -11.02 -5.27
C SER A 51 1.80 -10.48 -4.91
N ASP A 52 1.44 -9.32 -5.47
CA ASP A 52 0.09 -8.76 -5.35
C ASP A 52 -0.74 -9.22 -6.54
N THR A 53 -1.33 -10.40 -6.41
CA THR A 53 -2.23 -10.96 -7.43
C THR A 53 -3.61 -10.30 -7.43
N THR A 54 -3.86 -9.34 -6.53
CA THR A 54 -5.15 -8.66 -6.36
C THR A 54 -5.13 -7.25 -6.96
N ALA A 55 -4.14 -6.92 -7.79
CA ALA A 55 -4.04 -5.63 -8.45
C ALA A 55 -4.36 -5.70 -9.94
N ALA A 56 -4.97 -4.63 -10.48
CA ALA A 56 -5.26 -4.51 -11.91
C ALA A 56 -5.14 -3.06 -12.39
N LEU A 57 -4.90 -2.92 -13.70
CA LEU A 57 -5.06 -1.67 -14.42
C LEU A 57 -6.53 -1.56 -14.87
N VAL A 58 -7.29 -0.64 -14.26
CA VAL A 58 -8.71 -0.41 -14.59
C VAL A 58 -8.82 0.86 -15.44
N VAL A 59 -9.65 0.80 -16.49
CA VAL A 59 -9.93 1.94 -17.36
C VAL A 59 -11.37 2.37 -17.14
N PHE A 60 -11.59 3.61 -16.71
CA PHE A 60 -12.92 4.16 -16.50
C PHE A 60 -13.34 5.09 -17.63
N ALA A 61 -14.56 4.88 -18.13
CA ALA A 61 -15.18 5.72 -19.15
C ALA A 61 -16.53 6.24 -18.64
N ARG A 62 -16.91 7.44 -19.06
CA ARG A 62 -18.23 8.03 -18.81
C ARG A 62 -19.31 7.34 -19.63
N ALA A 63 -20.55 7.66 -19.34
CA ALA A 63 -21.70 7.14 -20.07
C ALA A 63 -21.67 7.51 -21.56
N ASP A 64 -21.09 8.67 -21.92
CA ASP A 64 -20.92 9.14 -23.29
C ASP A 64 -19.76 8.47 -24.04
N GLY A 65 -19.01 7.57 -23.37
CA GLY A 65 -17.86 6.88 -23.93
C GLY A 65 -16.54 7.63 -23.82
N SER A 66 -16.53 8.89 -23.36
CA SER A 66 -15.30 9.61 -23.07
C SER A 66 -14.63 9.05 -21.82
N PHE A 67 -13.31 9.15 -21.71
CA PHE A 67 -12.60 8.72 -20.51
C PHE A 67 -12.87 9.65 -19.31
N VAL A 68 -12.88 9.08 -18.12
CA VAL A 68 -12.87 9.88 -16.90
C VAL A 68 -11.60 10.74 -16.88
N PRO A 69 -11.69 12.05 -16.56
CA PRO A 69 -10.55 12.95 -16.66
C PRO A 69 -9.44 12.58 -15.70
N PRO A 70 -8.18 12.84 -16.06
CA PRO A 70 -7.04 12.65 -15.16
C PRO A 70 -7.16 13.56 -13.95
N GLY A 71 -6.73 13.04 -12.78
CA GLY A 71 -6.85 13.73 -11.50
C GLY A 71 -8.18 13.49 -10.79
N ALA A 72 -9.13 12.78 -11.40
CA ALA A 72 -10.32 12.32 -10.69
C ALA A 72 -9.94 11.39 -9.53
N VAL A 73 -10.58 11.56 -8.39
CA VAL A 73 -10.35 10.74 -7.19
C VAL A 73 -11.45 9.72 -7.05
N GLY A 74 -11.07 8.47 -6.90
CA GLY A 74 -12.00 7.37 -6.71
C GLY A 74 -11.79 6.69 -5.37
N LYS A 75 -12.87 6.09 -4.87
CA LYS A 75 -12.86 5.28 -3.66
C LYS A 75 -13.57 3.96 -3.91
N LEU A 76 -12.92 2.85 -3.55
CA LEU A 76 -13.53 1.53 -3.56
C LEU A 76 -14.40 1.30 -2.33
N THR A 77 -15.32 0.36 -2.42
CA THR A 77 -16.17 -0.05 -1.28
C THR A 77 -15.35 -0.62 -0.11
N ASN A 78 -14.19 -1.21 -0.36
CA ASN A 78 -13.26 -1.69 0.67
C ASN A 78 -12.55 -0.55 1.44
N GLY A 79 -12.70 0.71 0.97
CA GLY A 79 -12.14 1.91 1.58
C GLY A 79 -10.86 2.40 0.94
N ASP A 80 -10.29 1.67 -0.02
CA ASP A 80 -9.07 2.08 -0.72
C ASP A 80 -9.35 3.25 -1.67
N ASP A 81 -8.48 4.26 -1.63
CA ASP A 81 -8.55 5.43 -2.50
C ASP A 81 -7.62 5.25 -3.71
N PHE A 82 -8.02 5.79 -4.85
CA PHE A 82 -7.20 5.80 -6.06
C PHE A 82 -7.37 7.09 -6.86
N VAL A 83 -6.42 7.36 -7.74
CA VAL A 83 -6.46 8.52 -8.64
C VAL A 83 -6.47 8.04 -10.08
N VAL A 84 -7.34 8.63 -10.90
CA VAL A 84 -7.44 8.35 -12.32
C VAL A 84 -6.34 9.12 -13.07
N GLY A 85 -5.59 8.40 -13.88
CA GLY A 85 -4.56 8.95 -14.77
C GLY A 85 -5.10 9.29 -16.15
N TYR A 86 -4.18 9.40 -17.12
CA TYR A 86 -4.55 9.65 -18.52
C TYR A 86 -5.36 8.49 -19.09
N ASP A 87 -6.21 8.79 -20.07
CA ASP A 87 -7.08 7.82 -20.77
C ASP A 87 -7.97 7.01 -19.81
N GLY A 88 -8.35 7.61 -18.67
CA GLY A 88 -9.17 6.96 -17.67
C GLY A 88 -8.49 5.80 -16.94
N GLN A 89 -7.17 5.63 -17.08
CA GLN A 89 -6.43 4.50 -16.53
C GLN A 89 -6.07 4.74 -15.07
N THR A 90 -6.20 3.70 -14.26
CA THR A 90 -5.76 3.72 -12.86
C THR A 90 -5.29 2.34 -12.43
N PHE A 91 -4.26 2.30 -11.59
CA PHE A 91 -3.79 1.06 -10.98
C PHE A 91 -4.42 0.92 -9.60
N ILE A 92 -5.20 -0.14 -9.41
CA ILE A 92 -5.95 -0.39 -8.18
C ILE A 92 -5.45 -1.70 -7.57
N LYS A 93 -5.20 -1.68 -6.27
CA LYS A 93 -4.79 -2.83 -5.46
C LYS A 93 -5.96 -3.35 -4.61
N HIS A 94 -5.74 -4.50 -3.98
CA HIS A 94 -6.67 -5.14 -3.05
C HIS A 94 -8.08 -5.36 -3.63
N LEU A 95 -8.13 -5.70 -4.92
CA LEU A 95 -9.38 -5.99 -5.60
C LEU A 95 -9.98 -7.32 -5.14
N ALA A 96 -11.29 -7.29 -4.88
CA ALA A 96 -12.10 -8.48 -4.69
C ALA A 96 -12.62 -9.00 -6.04
N THR A 97 -13.30 -10.14 -6.06
CA THR A 97 -13.93 -10.67 -7.27
C THR A 97 -14.95 -9.69 -7.87
N THR A 98 -15.71 -9.00 -7.01
CA THR A 98 -16.67 -7.95 -7.38
C THR A 98 -16.28 -6.67 -6.67
N ASN A 99 -16.15 -5.59 -7.42
CA ASN A 99 -15.71 -4.30 -6.91
C ASN A 99 -16.69 -3.21 -7.33
N SER A 100 -16.85 -2.23 -6.46
CA SER A 100 -17.66 -1.06 -6.68
C SER A 100 -16.85 0.17 -6.33
N ALA A 101 -16.87 1.18 -7.20
CA ALA A 101 -16.09 2.39 -7.06
C ALA A 101 -16.98 3.62 -7.22
N ILE A 102 -16.76 4.63 -6.38
CA ILE A 102 -17.33 5.96 -6.55
C ILE A 102 -16.20 6.88 -6.99
N ILE A 103 -16.37 7.58 -8.11
CA ILE A 103 -15.35 8.46 -8.69
C ILE A 103 -15.88 9.89 -8.71
N GLN A 104 -15.09 10.82 -8.19
CA GLN A 104 -15.40 12.24 -8.13
C GLN A 104 -14.51 13.05 -9.07
N PHE A 105 -15.10 13.92 -9.85
CA PHE A 105 -14.41 14.83 -10.77
C PHE A 105 -15.29 16.05 -11.10
N ASN A 106 -14.70 17.25 -11.13
CA ASN A 106 -15.37 18.49 -11.55
C ASN A 106 -16.79 18.67 -10.95
N ASP A 107 -16.93 18.56 -9.65
CA ASP A 107 -18.21 18.67 -8.92
C ASP A 107 -19.27 17.61 -9.28
N ALA A 108 -18.89 16.59 -10.03
CA ALA A 108 -19.72 15.45 -10.37
C ALA A 108 -19.20 14.17 -9.73
N SER A 109 -20.09 13.23 -9.48
CA SER A 109 -19.76 11.88 -9.03
C SER A 109 -20.38 10.84 -9.96
N CYS A 110 -19.70 9.72 -10.10
CA CYS A 110 -20.23 8.57 -10.81
C CYS A 110 -19.86 7.26 -10.09
N HIS A 111 -20.68 6.26 -10.31
CA HIS A 111 -20.53 4.93 -9.76
C HIS A 111 -20.16 3.92 -10.84
N ALA A 112 -19.23 3.02 -10.54
CA ALA A 112 -18.75 2.02 -11.47
C ALA A 112 -18.58 0.66 -10.78
N ASP A 113 -19.22 -0.37 -11.33
CA ASP A 113 -19.10 -1.75 -10.88
C ASP A 113 -18.28 -2.56 -11.88
N PHE A 114 -17.39 -3.40 -11.38
CA PHE A 114 -16.56 -4.27 -12.21
C PHE A 114 -16.13 -5.53 -11.49
N ASN A 115 -15.89 -6.58 -12.27
CA ASN A 115 -15.39 -7.84 -11.78
C ASN A 115 -13.89 -7.97 -12.06
N PHE A 116 -13.19 -8.64 -11.16
CA PHE A 116 -11.78 -8.93 -11.26
C PHE A 116 -11.53 -10.42 -11.11
N ILE A 117 -10.70 -10.97 -12.00
CA ILE A 117 -10.20 -12.34 -11.94
C ILE A 117 -8.68 -12.28 -11.89
N PRO A 118 -8.05 -12.73 -10.79
CA PRO A 118 -6.60 -12.67 -10.65
C PRO A 118 -5.90 -13.57 -11.66
N GLN A 119 -4.80 -13.08 -12.24
CA GLN A 119 -3.92 -13.83 -13.14
C GLN A 119 -2.50 -13.73 -12.60
N PRO A 120 -1.98 -14.75 -11.91
CA PRO A 120 -0.63 -14.73 -11.36
C PRO A 120 0.43 -14.50 -12.45
N GLY A 121 1.39 -13.61 -12.17
CA GLY A 121 2.48 -13.30 -13.09
C GLY A 121 2.12 -12.40 -14.27
N ALA A 122 0.86 -11.91 -14.36
CA ALA A 122 0.41 -11.02 -15.41
C ALA A 122 -0.30 -9.80 -14.82
N GLN A 123 -0.11 -8.65 -15.46
CA GLN A 123 -0.89 -7.46 -15.13
C GLN A 123 -2.27 -7.55 -15.79
N VAL A 124 -3.31 -7.74 -14.97
CA VAL A 124 -4.68 -7.76 -15.45
C VAL A 124 -5.12 -6.35 -15.85
N ARG A 125 -5.76 -6.24 -17.02
CA ARG A 125 -6.38 -5.00 -17.49
C ARG A 125 -7.89 -5.18 -17.57
N ILE A 126 -8.65 -4.24 -16.98
CA ILE A 126 -10.13 -4.24 -16.93
C ILE A 126 -10.65 -3.00 -17.60
N GLY A 127 -11.67 -3.15 -18.42
CA GLY A 127 -12.40 -2.02 -19.00
C GLY A 127 -12.32 -1.87 -20.51
N PRO A 128 -12.92 -0.82 -21.05
CA PRO A 128 -13.44 0.35 -20.31
C PRO A 128 -14.69 0.04 -19.48
N VAL A 129 -14.61 0.37 -18.18
CA VAL A 129 -15.73 0.27 -17.23
C VAL A 129 -16.56 1.54 -17.29
N LYS A 130 -17.85 1.42 -17.54
CA LYS A 130 -18.74 2.58 -17.62
C LYS A 130 -19.06 3.10 -16.23
N CYS A 131 -18.76 4.38 -16.01
CA CYS A 131 -19.12 5.12 -14.83
C CYS A 131 -20.49 5.77 -15.02
N GLN A 132 -21.47 5.36 -14.21
CA GLN A 132 -22.82 5.89 -14.25
C GLN A 132 -22.92 7.11 -13.34
N SER A 133 -23.35 8.25 -13.89
CA SER A 133 -23.54 9.46 -13.10
C SER A 133 -24.71 9.30 -12.14
N ASP A 134 -24.54 9.67 -10.87
CA ASP A 134 -25.60 9.73 -9.87
C ASP A 134 -26.61 10.90 -10.10
N ALA A 135 -26.69 11.43 -11.31
CA ALA A 135 -27.55 12.54 -11.70
C ALA A 135 -29.06 12.21 -11.64
N GLY A 136 -29.49 11.43 -10.65
CA GLY A 136 -30.88 11.01 -10.50
C GLY A 136 -31.39 10.76 -9.09
N LEU A 137 -30.51 10.79 -8.07
CA LEU A 137 -30.98 10.75 -6.68
C LEU A 137 -31.14 12.18 -6.15
N PRO A 138 -32.37 12.60 -5.78
CA PRO A 138 -32.55 13.90 -5.14
C PRO A 138 -31.70 13.91 -3.85
N ASN A 139 -30.85 14.93 -3.78
CA ASN A 139 -30.07 15.26 -2.61
C ASN A 139 -30.96 15.19 -1.37
N ARG A 140 -30.88 14.08 -0.62
CA ARG A 140 -31.53 13.99 0.68
C ARG A 140 -30.79 14.94 1.57
N THR A 141 -31.23 16.18 1.56
CA THR A 141 -30.88 17.19 2.56
C THR A 141 -31.13 16.58 3.92
N VAL A 142 -30.07 16.10 4.57
CA VAL A 142 -30.11 15.76 5.98
C VAL A 142 -30.31 17.08 6.69
N SER A 143 -31.59 17.38 6.99
CA SER A 143 -31.97 18.49 7.83
C SER A 143 -31.31 18.24 9.20
N LEU A 144 -30.23 18.93 9.47
CA LEU A 144 -29.64 19.03 10.82
C LEU A 144 -30.67 19.70 11.72
N ALA A 145 -31.51 18.89 12.36
CA ALA A 145 -32.32 19.33 13.49
C ALA A 145 -31.36 19.82 14.57
N ARG A 146 -31.24 21.14 14.66
CA ARG A 146 -30.63 21.86 15.76
C ARG A 146 -31.26 21.40 17.07
N ARG A 147 -30.59 20.54 17.81
CA ARG A 147 -30.86 20.36 19.24
C ARG A 147 -29.98 21.33 20.01
N THR A 148 -30.61 22.43 20.37
CA THR A 148 -30.18 23.24 21.50
C THR A 148 -30.46 22.46 22.77
N SER A 149 -29.44 22.20 23.56
CA SER A 149 -29.58 21.88 24.97
C SER A 149 -28.33 22.33 25.68
N ASP A 150 -28.56 23.26 26.56
CA ASP A 150 -27.69 23.88 27.55
C ASP A 150 -26.89 22.88 28.38
N GLU A 151 -25.68 23.21 28.61
CA GLU A 151 -24.78 23.31 29.77
C GLU A 151 -25.14 22.52 31.08
N PRO A 152 -24.18 22.25 32.05
CA PRO A 152 -22.90 22.90 32.27
C PRO A 152 -21.66 22.01 32.58
N ALA A 153 -20.52 22.67 32.58
CA ALA A 153 -19.19 22.24 33.00
C ALA A 153 -19.11 21.56 34.38
N LYS A 154 -18.21 20.57 34.49
CA LYS A 154 -17.47 20.28 35.73
C LYS A 154 -16.03 19.90 35.45
N THR A 155 -15.18 20.72 35.98
CA THR A 155 -13.73 20.64 36.25
C THR A 155 -13.36 19.42 37.09
N SER A 156 -12.25 18.77 36.77
CA SER A 156 -11.24 18.17 37.66
C SER A 156 -10.22 17.42 36.82
N ALA A 157 -9.02 17.93 36.69
CA ALA A 157 -7.84 17.79 37.52
C ALA A 157 -7.14 16.44 37.36
N SER A 158 -5.96 16.51 36.74
CA SER A 158 -4.68 15.86 37.06
C SER A 158 -4.63 14.37 37.35
N GLN A 159 -3.83 13.68 36.57
CA GLN A 159 -2.69 12.90 37.13
C GLN A 159 -1.68 12.51 36.06
N GLU A 160 -0.49 13.02 36.22
CA GLU A 160 0.79 12.47 35.72
C GLU A 160 1.06 11.11 36.37
N GLN A 161 1.64 10.24 35.59
CA GLN A 161 2.57 9.17 36.03
C GLN A 161 3.21 8.60 34.79
N SER A 162 4.47 8.96 34.48
CA SER A 162 5.73 8.41 35.01
C SER A 162 6.03 7.00 34.54
N SER A 163 6.99 6.98 33.59
CA SER A 163 8.11 6.07 33.43
C SER A 163 7.92 4.55 33.62
N SER A 164 8.36 3.80 32.64
CA SER A 164 9.31 2.72 32.93
C SER A 164 10.11 2.34 31.68
N ASP A 165 11.40 2.50 31.80
CA ASP A 165 12.46 1.89 31.03
C ASP A 165 12.22 0.39 30.87
N ALA A 166 12.28 -0.11 29.65
CA ALA A 166 12.51 -1.51 29.37
C ALA A 166 13.87 -1.65 28.68
N GLY A 167 14.87 -1.97 29.50
CA GLY A 167 16.21 -2.31 29.07
C GLY A 167 16.22 -3.52 28.15
N TRP A 168 16.95 -3.40 27.06
CA TRP A 168 17.24 -4.48 26.13
C TRP A 168 18.45 -5.27 26.63
N ASP A 169 18.19 -6.47 27.14
CA ASP A 169 19.22 -7.41 27.56
C ASP A 169 19.76 -8.16 26.32
N LEU A 170 20.95 -7.76 25.89
CA LEU A 170 21.71 -8.45 24.85
C LEU A 170 22.55 -9.55 25.48
N ARG A 171 21.99 -10.74 25.72
CA ARG A 171 22.79 -11.95 25.97
C ARG A 171 22.83 -12.82 24.73
N GLY A 172 23.90 -12.76 24.04
CA GLY A 172 24.87 -13.71 23.58
C GLY A 172 24.38 -15.04 23.03
N SER A 173 24.47 -15.19 21.71
CA SER A 173 24.74 -16.50 21.11
C SER A 173 25.89 -16.31 20.13
N ASN A 174 27.09 -16.67 20.56
CA ASN A 174 28.26 -16.80 19.72
C ASN A 174 28.00 -17.93 18.70
N ILE A 175 27.77 -17.57 17.46
CA ILE A 175 27.90 -18.50 16.34
C ILE A 175 29.13 -18.02 15.56
N ASP A 176 30.18 -18.80 15.63
CA ASP A 176 31.43 -18.59 14.90
C ASP A 176 31.15 -18.84 13.41
N ILE A 177 30.88 -17.79 12.66
CA ILE A 177 30.67 -17.84 11.22
C ILE A 177 31.80 -17.06 10.58
N GLY A 178 32.58 -17.72 9.71
CA GLY A 178 33.72 -17.20 8.96
C GLY A 178 33.54 -15.78 8.36
N PRO A 179 34.30 -15.35 7.35
CA PRO A 179 34.34 -13.96 6.90
C PRO A 179 32.94 -13.38 6.69
N SER A 180 32.77 -12.12 7.09
CA SER A 180 31.47 -11.39 7.08
C SER A 180 30.65 -11.67 5.83
N SER A 181 29.46 -12.22 6.00
CA SER A 181 28.60 -12.62 4.90
C SER A 181 27.16 -12.14 5.10
N VAL A 182 26.49 -11.83 4.01
CA VAL A 182 25.05 -11.49 4.01
C VAL A 182 24.23 -12.64 3.48
N LEU A 183 23.20 -12.98 4.21
CA LEU A 183 22.17 -13.93 3.79
C LEU A 183 20.96 -13.15 3.30
N ILE A 184 20.61 -13.28 2.01
CA ILE A 184 19.42 -12.66 1.44
C ILE A 184 18.32 -13.72 1.39
N GLN A 185 17.22 -13.49 2.08
CA GLN A 185 16.03 -14.32 2.02
C GLN A 185 14.93 -13.60 1.25
N LEU A 186 14.61 -14.11 0.07
CA LEU A 186 13.41 -13.73 -0.67
C LEU A 186 12.29 -14.66 -0.20
N ARG A 187 11.25 -14.13 0.41
CA ARG A 187 9.98 -14.85 0.62
C ARG A 187 9.10 -14.60 -0.59
N ARG A 188 8.60 -15.68 -1.16
CA ARG A 188 7.46 -15.67 -2.09
C ARG A 188 6.20 -15.83 -1.29
#